data_7c3687903f9c0934f6fda10a9cac954f
#
_entry.id   7c3687903f9c0934f6fda10a9cac954f
#
_cell.length_a   1.000
_cell.length_b   1.000
_cell.length_c   1.000
_cell.angle_alpha   90.00
_cell.angle_beta   90.00
_cell.angle_gamma   90.00
#
_symmetry.space_group_name_H-M   'P 1'
#
loop_
_entity.id
_entity.type
_entity.pdbx_description
1 polymer ?
#
loop_
_entity_poly.entity_id
_entity_poly.type
_entity_poly.pdbx_seq_one_letter_code
_entity_poly.pdbx_strand_id
1 'polypeptide(L)'
;MVYNQKLKKALTYEFATEQIHVELAMQCGEPSIKNALDRLRVKQYSRIIVLPMYPQYASSTFGGAIEDLYREIINDWNMPQLQIVPPFFSDSLFIEAWAKVGMPYLDHNPDHVLFSFHGLPLRHLKKSDISGNWCRNNKDCCLELTNENKYCYSAHCHKTSKLLAERLKLDADKWSVSFQSRFGREEWVRPYTEPHLEELAEKGIKRVVVFCPSFVSDCLETLEEIGLQAAEHFRKCGGEKLILVPSLNDHPEWIKSLTSIIRKQLSP
;
A
#
# COMPACT_ATOMS: atom_id res chain seq x y z
N MET A 1 8.93 9.25 -8.39
CA MET A 1 8.35 10.44 -9.09
C MET A 1 7.81 10.11 -10.48
N VAL A 2 8.55 9.43 -11.37
CA VAL A 2 8.12 9.12 -12.75
C VAL A 2 6.75 8.43 -12.79
N TYR A 3 6.54 7.38 -12.03
CA TYR A 3 5.28 6.63 -11.98
C TYR A 3 4.10 7.49 -11.48
N ASN A 4 4.31 8.31 -10.45
CA ASN A 4 3.27 9.18 -9.92
C ASN A 4 2.83 10.25 -10.94
N GLN A 5 3.76 10.78 -11.73
CA GLN A 5 3.43 11.70 -12.81
C GLN A 5 2.67 11.03 -13.97
N LYS A 6 3.05 9.79 -14.33
CA LYS A 6 2.30 9.02 -15.32
C LYS A 6 0.87 8.74 -14.84
N LEU A 7 0.72 8.34 -13.57
CA LEU A 7 -0.58 8.11 -12.96
C LEU A 7 -1.43 9.39 -12.93
N LYS A 8 -0.84 10.54 -12.52
CA LYS A 8 -1.53 11.84 -12.60
C LYS A 8 -2.02 12.11 -14.02
N LYS A 9 -1.16 11.93 -15.03
CA LYS A 9 -1.51 12.16 -16.43
C LYS A 9 -2.67 11.26 -16.88
N ALA A 10 -2.63 9.98 -16.52
CA ALA A 10 -3.67 9.02 -16.85
C ALA A 10 -5.02 9.40 -16.20
N LEU A 11 -5.03 9.73 -14.91
CA LEU A 11 -6.24 10.17 -14.22
C LEU A 11 -6.76 11.51 -14.77
N THR A 12 -5.89 12.44 -15.16
CA THR A 12 -6.30 13.68 -15.81
C THR A 12 -7.02 13.40 -17.14
N TYR A 13 -6.55 12.42 -17.89
CA TYR A 13 -7.21 12.01 -19.14
C TYR A 13 -8.58 11.36 -18.87
N GLU A 14 -8.67 10.46 -17.91
CA GLU A 14 -9.92 9.79 -17.52
C GLU A 14 -11.01 10.76 -17.06
N PHE A 15 -10.62 11.84 -16.41
CA PHE A 15 -11.54 12.87 -15.89
C PHE A 15 -11.71 14.09 -16.79
N ALA A 16 -11.14 14.08 -17.99
CA ALA A 16 -11.13 15.26 -18.87
C ALA A 16 -12.53 15.81 -19.23
N THR A 17 -13.54 14.94 -19.31
CA THR A 17 -14.93 15.30 -19.62
C THR A 17 -15.78 15.65 -18.39
N GLU A 18 -15.29 15.38 -17.18
CA GLU A 18 -16.05 15.51 -15.93
C GLU A 18 -15.74 16.82 -15.17
N GLN A 19 -14.96 17.73 -15.77
CA GLN A 19 -14.50 18.98 -15.16
C GLN A 19 -13.75 18.77 -13.82
N ILE A 20 -13.14 17.62 -13.65
CA ILE A 20 -12.33 17.27 -12.48
C ILE A 20 -10.87 17.58 -12.78
N HIS A 21 -10.27 18.41 -11.93
CA HIS A 21 -8.85 18.72 -11.99
C HIS A 21 -8.07 17.79 -11.07
N VAL A 22 -7.00 17.18 -11.60
CA VAL A 22 -6.15 16.24 -10.84
C VAL A 22 -4.83 16.89 -10.50
N GLU A 23 -4.50 16.96 -9.20
CA GLU A 23 -3.20 17.41 -8.72
C GLU A 23 -2.45 16.27 -8.02
N LEU A 24 -1.13 16.31 -8.15
CA LEU A 24 -0.20 15.43 -7.43
C LEU A 24 0.44 16.22 -6.30
N ALA A 25 0.44 15.63 -5.12
CA ALA A 25 1.19 16.12 -3.96
C ALA A 25 1.99 14.99 -3.31
N MET A 26 3.15 15.33 -2.80
CA MET A 26 4.01 14.42 -2.04
C MET A 26 4.01 14.86 -0.58
N GLN A 27 3.94 13.90 0.34
CA GLN A 27 4.09 14.18 1.77
C GLN A 27 5.52 14.66 2.07
N CYS A 28 6.51 14.07 1.41
CA CYS A 28 7.90 14.49 1.49
C CYS A 28 8.44 14.80 0.11
N GLY A 29 9.06 15.98 -0.06
CA GLY A 29 9.62 16.41 -1.33
C GLY A 29 8.63 17.15 -2.25
N GLU A 30 8.96 17.22 -3.55
CA GLU A 30 8.20 17.98 -4.54
C GLU A 30 7.47 17.09 -5.56
N PRO A 31 6.27 17.53 -6.04
CA PRO A 31 5.52 18.73 -5.61
C PRO A 31 4.94 18.56 -4.21
N SER A 32 5.14 19.56 -3.35
CA SER A 32 4.66 19.50 -1.96
C SER A 32 3.12 19.65 -1.88
N ILE A 33 2.54 19.27 -0.74
CA ILE A 33 1.10 19.50 -0.45
C ILE A 33 0.79 20.98 -0.57
N LYS A 34 1.65 21.86 -0.02
CA LYS A 34 1.49 23.31 -0.14
C LYS A 34 1.40 23.76 -1.60
N ASN A 35 2.36 23.35 -2.43
CA ASN A 35 2.40 23.74 -3.83
C ASN A 35 1.19 23.23 -4.62
N ALA A 36 0.68 22.07 -4.31
CA ALA A 36 -0.54 21.55 -4.92
C ALA A 36 -1.76 22.37 -4.50
N LEU A 37 -1.90 22.68 -3.20
CA LEU A 37 -2.98 23.53 -2.69
C LEU A 37 -2.93 24.93 -3.28
N ASP A 38 -1.76 25.55 -3.42
CA ASP A 38 -1.61 26.89 -4.01
C ASP A 38 -2.15 26.92 -5.46
N ARG A 39 -1.92 25.86 -6.25
CA ARG A 39 -2.52 25.75 -7.60
C ARG A 39 -4.04 25.58 -7.56
N LEU A 40 -4.56 24.85 -6.59
CA LEU A 40 -6.01 24.66 -6.43
C LEU A 40 -6.70 25.93 -5.94
N ARG A 41 -6.07 26.70 -5.05
CA ARG A 41 -6.58 27.99 -4.54
C ARG A 41 -6.84 29.00 -5.67
N VAL A 42 -5.93 29.09 -6.63
CA VAL A 42 -6.10 29.97 -7.81
C VAL A 42 -7.36 29.62 -8.61
N LYS A 43 -7.75 28.34 -8.62
CA LYS A 43 -8.95 27.84 -9.34
C LYS A 43 -10.24 27.95 -8.54
N GLN A 44 -10.15 28.27 -7.25
CA GLN A 44 -11.30 28.43 -6.33
C GLN A 44 -12.29 27.25 -6.35
N TYR A 45 -11.76 26.03 -6.31
CA TYR A 45 -12.61 24.84 -6.24
C TYR A 45 -13.41 24.82 -4.93
N SER A 46 -14.70 24.54 -5.03
CA SER A 46 -15.59 24.39 -3.87
C SER A 46 -15.39 23.08 -3.10
N ARG A 47 -14.82 22.06 -3.76
CA ARG A 47 -14.62 20.74 -3.21
C ARG A 47 -13.26 20.17 -3.63
N ILE A 48 -12.54 19.58 -2.69
CA ILE A 48 -11.30 18.85 -2.91
C ILE A 48 -11.45 17.43 -2.38
N ILE A 49 -11.26 16.43 -3.25
CA ILE A 49 -11.18 15.03 -2.87
C ILE A 49 -9.71 14.69 -2.70
N VAL A 50 -9.35 14.24 -1.51
CA VAL A 50 -7.98 13.84 -1.16
C VAL A 50 -7.90 12.34 -1.15
N LEU A 51 -7.02 11.79 -1.97
CA LEU A 51 -6.76 10.35 -2.05
C LEU A 51 -5.33 10.07 -1.58
N PRO A 52 -5.13 9.76 -0.28
CA PRO A 52 -3.82 9.30 0.20
C PRO A 52 -3.49 7.94 -0.43
N MET A 53 -2.34 7.83 -1.09
CA MET A 53 -1.92 6.63 -1.82
C MET A 53 -1.31 5.57 -0.87
N TYR A 54 -1.90 5.44 0.31
CA TYR A 54 -1.57 4.45 1.34
C TYR A 54 -2.76 3.51 1.55
N PRO A 55 -2.75 2.31 0.90
CA PRO A 55 -3.90 1.41 0.98
C PRO A 55 -4.23 0.96 2.40
N GLN A 56 -3.20 0.63 3.21
CA GLN A 56 -3.34 0.23 4.60
C GLN A 56 -3.16 1.44 5.52
N TYR A 57 -4.00 1.57 6.54
CA TYR A 57 -3.90 2.67 7.49
C TYR A 57 -2.65 2.55 8.36
N ALA A 58 -1.90 3.64 8.46
CA ALA A 58 -0.93 3.86 9.53
C ALA A 58 -0.93 5.33 9.91
N SER A 59 -0.77 5.60 11.22
CA SER A 59 -0.70 6.98 11.72
C SER A 59 0.47 7.76 11.11
N SER A 60 1.61 7.08 10.85
CA SER A 60 2.81 7.68 10.27
C SER A 60 2.74 7.94 8.75
N THR A 61 1.75 7.38 8.05
CA THR A 61 1.58 7.55 6.60
C THR A 61 0.26 8.24 6.30
N PHE A 62 -0.85 7.50 6.29
CA PHE A 62 -2.18 8.06 6.04
C PHE A 62 -2.50 9.19 7.02
N GLY A 63 -2.30 8.96 8.34
CA GLY A 63 -2.56 9.97 9.36
C GLY A 63 -1.68 11.21 9.19
N GLY A 64 -0.37 11.01 8.98
CA GLY A 64 0.58 12.11 8.77
C GLY A 64 0.27 12.92 7.52
N ALA A 65 -0.09 12.27 6.40
CA ALA A 65 -0.46 12.98 5.18
C ALA A 65 -1.71 13.87 5.36
N ILE A 66 -2.69 13.40 6.14
CA ILE A 66 -3.89 14.17 6.47
C ILE A 66 -3.55 15.31 7.43
N GLU A 67 -2.70 15.09 8.43
CA GLU A 67 -2.22 16.13 9.33
C GLU A 67 -1.51 17.25 8.55
N ASP A 68 -0.59 16.91 7.67
CA ASP A 68 0.13 17.88 6.83
C ASP A 68 -0.82 18.66 5.91
N LEU A 69 -1.82 18.00 5.32
CA LEU A 69 -2.87 18.67 4.55
C LEU A 69 -3.64 19.71 5.39
N TYR A 70 -4.10 19.30 6.58
CA TYR A 70 -4.87 20.21 7.44
C TYR A 70 -4.03 21.39 7.94
N ARG A 71 -2.75 21.18 8.23
CA ARG A 71 -1.84 22.30 8.60
C ARG A 71 -1.74 23.36 7.51
N GLU A 72 -1.75 22.95 6.24
CA GLU A 72 -1.65 23.86 5.11
C GLU A 72 -2.95 24.58 4.78
N ILE A 73 -4.11 24.03 5.13
CA ILE A 73 -5.40 24.57 4.68
C ILE A 73 -6.22 25.23 5.80
N ILE A 74 -5.92 24.93 7.07
CA ILE A 74 -6.76 25.36 8.21
C ILE A 74 -6.89 26.89 8.36
N ASN A 75 -5.94 27.64 7.82
CA ASN A 75 -5.93 29.11 7.87
C ASN A 75 -6.46 29.76 6.58
N ASP A 76 -6.96 28.98 5.63
CA ASP A 76 -7.54 29.52 4.40
C ASP A 76 -8.82 30.29 4.72
N TRP A 77 -8.93 31.51 4.17
CA TRP A 77 -10.12 32.31 4.34
C TRP A 77 -11.35 31.66 3.69
N ASN A 78 -11.17 31.10 2.51
CA ASN A 78 -12.20 30.36 1.77
C ASN A 78 -11.82 28.89 1.73
N MET A 79 -12.24 28.14 2.75
CA MET A 79 -11.95 26.71 2.84
C MET A 79 -12.92 25.91 1.96
N PRO A 80 -12.42 25.12 1.00
CA PRO A 80 -13.25 24.19 0.24
C PRO A 80 -13.74 23.04 1.10
N GLN A 81 -14.80 22.36 0.67
CA GLN A 81 -15.18 21.09 1.27
C GLN A 81 -14.07 20.06 1.05
N LEU A 82 -13.51 19.51 2.12
CA LEU A 82 -12.54 18.44 2.04
C LEU A 82 -13.24 17.09 2.19
N GLN A 83 -12.97 16.19 1.27
CA GLN A 83 -13.41 14.80 1.35
C GLN A 83 -12.21 13.88 1.24
N ILE A 84 -11.93 13.12 2.28
CA ILE A 84 -10.79 12.23 2.36
C ILE A 84 -11.25 10.82 2.01
N VAL A 85 -10.63 10.22 1.00
CA VAL A 85 -10.86 8.80 0.68
C VAL A 85 -10.27 7.95 1.78
N PRO A 86 -11.06 7.06 2.41
CA PRO A 86 -10.55 6.19 3.47
C PRO A 86 -9.53 5.18 2.94
N PRO A 87 -8.75 4.52 3.82
CA PRO A 87 -7.88 3.42 3.45
C PRO A 87 -8.63 2.35 2.66
N PHE A 88 -8.06 1.93 1.52
CA PHE A 88 -8.74 1.07 0.55
C PHE A 88 -8.12 -0.34 0.47
N PHE A 89 -7.46 -0.79 1.53
CA PHE A 89 -6.74 -2.07 1.65
C PHE A 89 -7.57 -3.31 1.30
N SER A 90 -8.90 -3.23 1.38
CA SER A 90 -9.83 -4.32 1.07
C SER A 90 -10.81 -3.97 -0.06
N ASP A 91 -10.62 -2.84 -0.75
CA ASP A 91 -11.46 -2.50 -1.90
C ASP A 91 -11.32 -3.54 -3.01
N SER A 92 -12.43 -4.07 -3.50
CA SER A 92 -12.45 -5.17 -4.47
C SER A 92 -11.74 -4.82 -5.78
N LEU A 93 -11.78 -3.56 -6.20
CA LEU A 93 -11.12 -3.12 -7.44
C LEU A 93 -9.61 -2.97 -7.23
N PHE A 94 -9.16 -2.56 -6.05
CA PHE A 94 -7.75 -2.57 -5.67
C PHE A 94 -7.17 -3.99 -5.66
N ILE A 95 -7.90 -4.94 -5.07
CA ILE A 95 -7.52 -6.36 -5.06
C ILE A 95 -7.51 -6.92 -6.49
N GLU A 96 -8.51 -6.61 -7.31
CA GLU A 96 -8.57 -7.02 -8.71
C GLU A 96 -7.41 -6.49 -9.54
N ALA A 97 -7.05 -5.21 -9.36
CA ALA A 97 -5.92 -4.62 -10.06
C ALA A 97 -4.60 -5.34 -9.73
N TRP A 98 -4.33 -5.62 -8.44
CA TRP A 98 -3.17 -6.39 -8.03
C TRP A 98 -3.17 -7.82 -8.58
N ALA A 99 -4.34 -8.48 -8.55
CA ALA A 99 -4.46 -9.83 -9.10
C ALA A 99 -4.15 -9.86 -10.59
N LYS A 100 -4.66 -8.91 -11.36
CA LYS A 100 -4.39 -8.83 -12.81
C LYS A 100 -2.93 -8.52 -13.13
N VAL A 101 -2.30 -7.63 -12.38
CA VAL A 101 -0.87 -7.34 -12.54
C VAL A 101 -0.02 -8.56 -12.19
N GLY A 102 -0.39 -9.29 -11.13
CA GLY A 102 0.40 -10.40 -10.61
C GLY A 102 0.18 -11.74 -11.32
N MET A 103 -1.00 -11.96 -11.89
CA MET A 103 -1.36 -13.26 -12.50
C MET A 103 -0.32 -13.78 -13.52
N PRO A 104 0.22 -12.99 -14.47
CA PRO A 104 1.24 -13.47 -15.41
C PRO A 104 2.52 -13.98 -14.73
N TYR A 105 2.81 -13.53 -13.53
CA TYR A 105 4.00 -13.95 -12.78
C TYR A 105 3.82 -15.32 -12.11
N LEU A 106 2.57 -15.75 -11.91
CA LEU A 106 2.23 -17.09 -11.39
C LEU A 106 2.39 -18.18 -12.46
N ASP A 107 2.36 -17.83 -13.74
CA ASP A 107 2.62 -18.75 -14.85
C ASP A 107 4.05 -19.34 -14.84
N HIS A 108 4.93 -18.71 -14.06
CA HIS A 108 6.29 -19.24 -13.79
C HIS A 108 6.33 -20.40 -12.77
N ASN A 109 5.18 -20.92 -12.36
CA ASN A 109 5.04 -22.01 -11.36
C ASN A 109 5.89 -21.75 -10.10
N PRO A 110 5.62 -20.68 -9.34
CA PRO A 110 6.33 -20.44 -8.10
C PRO A 110 6.00 -21.54 -7.07
N ASP A 111 6.97 -21.87 -6.25
CA ASP A 111 6.76 -22.79 -5.13
C ASP A 111 6.01 -22.07 -3.99
N HIS A 112 6.16 -20.72 -3.92
CA HIS A 112 5.54 -19.89 -2.88
C HIS A 112 5.29 -18.48 -3.36
N VAL A 113 4.23 -17.84 -2.84
CA VAL A 113 3.92 -16.42 -3.03
C VAL A 113 4.10 -15.69 -1.71
N LEU A 114 4.88 -14.61 -1.72
CA LEU A 114 5.13 -13.79 -0.55
C LEU A 114 4.47 -12.42 -0.72
N PHE A 115 3.63 -12.02 0.23
CA PHE A 115 3.10 -10.67 0.33
C PHE A 115 3.96 -9.89 1.32
N SER A 116 4.87 -9.05 0.81
CA SER A 116 5.76 -8.23 1.61
C SER A 116 5.21 -6.80 1.74
N PHE A 117 5.13 -6.32 2.98
CA PHE A 117 4.65 -4.96 3.29
C PHE A 117 5.77 -4.17 3.97
N HIS A 118 5.74 -2.84 3.86
CA HIS A 118 6.63 -2.04 4.68
C HIS A 118 6.35 -2.31 6.16
N GLY A 119 7.37 -2.65 6.93
CA GLY A 119 7.23 -2.85 8.36
C GLY A 119 6.90 -1.57 9.11
N LEU A 120 6.43 -1.69 10.34
CA LEU A 120 6.27 -0.58 11.27
C LEU A 120 6.84 -0.96 12.64
N PRO A 121 7.37 0.02 13.42
CA PRO A 121 7.70 -0.19 14.80
C PRO A 121 6.49 -0.70 15.58
N LEU A 122 6.70 -1.72 16.39
CA LEU A 122 5.62 -2.39 17.12
C LEU A 122 4.85 -1.44 18.05
N ARG A 123 5.51 -0.40 18.56
CA ARG A 123 4.87 0.65 19.37
C ARG A 123 3.77 1.41 18.60
N HIS A 124 3.86 1.51 17.25
CA HIS A 124 2.82 2.13 16.41
C HIS A 124 1.57 1.25 16.37
N LEU A 125 1.75 -0.08 16.23
CA LEU A 125 0.63 -1.02 16.27
C LEU A 125 -0.07 -1.02 17.63
N LYS A 126 0.70 -1.03 18.72
CA LYS A 126 0.16 -0.96 20.08
C LYS A 126 -0.64 0.32 20.33
N LYS A 127 -0.17 1.47 19.80
CA LYS A 127 -0.90 2.74 19.91
C LYS A 127 -2.20 2.77 19.11
N SER A 128 -2.34 1.96 18.07
CA SER A 128 -3.59 1.87 17.31
C SER A 128 -4.67 1.05 18.01
N ASP A 129 -4.32 0.29 19.05
CA ASP A 129 -5.23 -0.45 19.91
C ASP A 129 -5.76 0.46 21.03
N ILE A 130 -6.94 1.03 20.81
CA ILE A 130 -7.58 1.94 21.78
C ILE A 130 -7.96 1.21 23.08
N SER A 131 -8.22 -0.11 23.01
CA SER A 131 -8.56 -0.91 24.19
C SER A 131 -7.36 -1.15 25.12
N GLY A 132 -6.15 -1.09 24.58
CA GLY A 132 -4.90 -1.44 25.27
C GLY A 132 -4.75 -2.93 25.59
N ASN A 133 -5.73 -3.76 25.23
CA ASN A 133 -5.82 -5.16 25.63
C ASN A 133 -5.91 -6.15 24.46
N TRP A 134 -5.99 -5.69 23.22
CA TRP A 134 -6.15 -6.55 22.06
C TRP A 134 -4.83 -6.87 21.39
N CYS A 135 -4.01 -5.86 21.14
CA CYS A 135 -2.77 -5.99 20.38
C CYS A 135 -1.77 -6.90 21.11
N ARG A 136 -1.46 -8.06 20.48
CA ARG A 136 -0.54 -9.09 20.98
C ARG A 136 -0.99 -9.85 22.24
N ASN A 137 -2.22 -9.76 22.66
CA ASN A 137 -2.74 -10.62 23.70
C ASN A 137 -2.97 -12.05 23.22
N ASN A 138 -3.13 -12.26 21.90
CA ASN A 138 -2.97 -13.54 21.27
C ASN A 138 -2.06 -13.42 20.03
N LYS A 139 -1.50 -14.57 19.59
CA LYS A 139 -0.58 -14.60 18.43
C LYS A 139 -1.28 -14.23 17.12
N ASP A 140 -2.60 -14.40 17.06
CA ASP A 140 -3.41 -14.30 15.85
C ASP A 140 -4.23 -13.01 15.80
N CYS A 141 -3.94 -12.04 16.67
CA CYS A 141 -4.71 -10.79 16.83
C CYS A 141 -4.89 -9.97 15.53
N CYS A 142 -4.06 -10.20 14.51
CA CYS A 142 -4.08 -9.49 13.24
C CYS A 142 -4.59 -10.32 12.06
N LEU A 143 -4.85 -11.64 12.25
CA LEU A 143 -5.23 -12.52 11.14
C LEU A 143 -6.65 -12.25 10.63
N GLU A 144 -7.55 -11.84 11.52
CA GLU A 144 -8.91 -11.44 11.16
C GLU A 144 -9.14 -9.97 11.53
N LEU A 145 -9.85 -9.26 10.66
CA LEU A 145 -10.25 -7.87 10.90
C LEU A 145 -11.50 -7.83 11.76
N THR A 146 -11.42 -7.13 12.90
CA THR A 146 -12.50 -6.96 13.88
C THR A 146 -12.69 -5.48 14.21
N ASN A 147 -13.67 -5.15 15.05
CA ASN A 147 -13.85 -3.78 15.52
C ASN A 147 -12.67 -3.28 16.37
N GLU A 148 -12.04 -4.18 17.13
CA GLU A 148 -10.93 -3.89 18.04
C GLU A 148 -9.66 -3.51 17.29
N ASN A 149 -9.42 -4.13 16.11
CA ASN A 149 -8.24 -3.93 15.31
C ASN A 149 -8.47 -3.20 13.98
N LYS A 150 -9.64 -2.56 13.80
CA LYS A 150 -10.03 -1.89 12.54
C LYS A 150 -9.06 -0.81 12.04
N TYR A 151 -8.19 -0.29 12.90
CA TYR A 151 -7.12 0.65 12.54
C TYR A 151 -5.73 0.04 12.63
N CYS A 152 -5.62 -1.28 12.86
CA CYS A 152 -4.34 -1.95 12.95
C CYS A 152 -3.76 -2.17 11.56
N TYR A 153 -2.57 -1.60 11.31
CA TYR A 153 -1.84 -1.75 10.04
C TYR A 153 -1.61 -3.23 9.68
N SER A 154 -1.15 -4.03 10.65
CA SER A 154 -0.89 -5.46 10.43
C SER A 154 -2.17 -6.21 10.04
N ALA A 155 -3.30 -5.92 10.67
CA ALA A 155 -4.59 -6.53 10.30
C ALA A 155 -5.02 -6.13 8.88
N HIS A 156 -4.78 -4.88 8.46
CA HIS A 156 -5.01 -4.46 7.08
C HIS A 156 -4.12 -5.20 6.08
N CYS A 157 -2.83 -5.40 6.41
CA CYS A 157 -1.91 -6.17 5.57
C CYS A 157 -2.36 -7.64 5.41
N HIS A 158 -2.70 -8.31 6.51
CA HIS A 158 -3.23 -9.68 6.48
C HIS A 158 -4.54 -9.77 5.69
N LYS A 159 -5.46 -8.80 5.87
CA LYS A 159 -6.70 -8.75 5.11
C LYS A 159 -6.46 -8.58 3.60
N THR A 160 -5.56 -7.66 3.21
CA THR A 160 -5.15 -7.50 1.80
C THR A 160 -4.60 -8.80 1.24
N SER A 161 -3.68 -9.46 1.96
CA SER A 161 -3.05 -10.71 1.53
C SER A 161 -4.05 -11.84 1.38
N LYS A 162 -4.97 -12.01 2.33
CA LYS A 162 -6.03 -13.02 2.28
C LYS A 162 -6.92 -12.82 1.04
N LEU A 163 -7.37 -11.60 0.78
CA LEU A 163 -8.20 -11.27 -0.38
C LEU A 163 -7.45 -11.47 -1.70
N LEU A 164 -6.15 -11.14 -1.76
CA LEU A 164 -5.32 -11.40 -2.92
C LEU A 164 -5.10 -12.89 -3.13
N ALA A 165 -4.78 -13.66 -2.09
CA ALA A 165 -4.62 -15.11 -2.17
C ALA A 165 -5.90 -15.79 -2.67
N GLU A 166 -7.07 -15.42 -2.14
CA GLU A 166 -8.37 -15.90 -2.61
C GLU A 166 -8.60 -15.54 -4.09
N ARG A 167 -8.31 -14.30 -4.49
CA ARG A 167 -8.53 -13.84 -5.86
C ARG A 167 -7.56 -14.52 -6.86
N LEU A 168 -6.34 -14.81 -6.44
CA LEU A 168 -5.31 -15.54 -7.20
C LEU A 168 -5.48 -17.06 -7.11
N LYS A 169 -6.42 -17.56 -6.31
CA LYS A 169 -6.69 -18.99 -6.07
C LYS A 169 -5.47 -19.74 -5.54
N LEU A 170 -4.76 -19.12 -4.60
CA LEU A 170 -3.60 -19.74 -3.95
C LEU A 170 -4.05 -20.68 -2.83
N ASP A 171 -3.45 -21.86 -2.76
CA ASP A 171 -3.63 -22.76 -1.63
C ASP A 171 -3.05 -22.15 -0.35
N ALA A 172 -3.62 -22.48 0.80
CA ALA A 172 -3.31 -21.86 2.07
C ALA A 172 -1.83 -22.02 2.50
N ASP A 173 -1.19 -23.10 2.10
CA ASP A 173 0.22 -23.41 2.37
C ASP A 173 1.19 -22.81 1.34
N LYS A 174 0.67 -22.20 0.27
CA LYS A 174 1.45 -21.65 -0.84
C LYS A 174 1.70 -20.15 -0.75
N TRP A 175 1.29 -19.50 0.31
CA TRP A 175 1.57 -18.07 0.48
C TRP A 175 1.82 -17.70 1.94
N SER A 176 2.48 -16.57 2.14
CA SER A 176 2.73 -15.99 3.46
C SER A 176 2.83 -14.48 3.42
N VAL A 177 2.86 -13.87 4.60
CA VAL A 177 3.02 -12.42 4.80
C VAL A 177 4.34 -12.15 5.49
N SER A 178 5.04 -11.10 5.06
CA SER A 178 6.24 -10.60 5.73
C SER A 178 6.28 -9.08 5.74
N PHE A 179 7.23 -8.52 6.51
CA PHE A 179 7.40 -7.08 6.66
C PHE A 179 8.86 -6.71 6.39
N GLN A 180 9.05 -5.79 5.45
CA GLN A 180 10.35 -5.30 4.97
C GLN A 180 10.75 -3.95 5.58
N SER A 181 11.88 -3.43 5.19
CA SER A 181 12.36 -2.05 5.45
C SER A 181 12.53 -1.75 6.94
N ARG A 182 12.88 -2.75 7.74
CA ARG A 182 13.17 -2.54 9.16
C ARG A 182 14.37 -1.63 9.33
N PHE A 183 14.19 -0.58 10.14
CA PHE A 183 15.23 0.39 10.46
C PHE A 183 15.47 0.53 11.96
N GLY A 184 16.74 0.71 12.34
CA GLY A 184 17.11 0.96 13.73
C GLY A 184 17.05 -0.26 14.65
N ARG A 185 17.03 -0.03 15.97
CA ARG A 185 17.15 -1.08 17.00
C ARG A 185 15.82 -1.48 17.63
N GLU A 186 14.75 -0.74 17.36
CA GLU A 186 13.42 -1.04 17.89
C GLU A 186 12.89 -2.38 17.37
N GLU A 187 11.96 -2.97 18.10
CA GLU A 187 11.19 -4.11 17.61
C GLU A 187 10.12 -3.65 16.62
N TRP A 188 10.09 -4.27 15.45
CA TRP A 188 9.14 -4.05 14.39
C TRP A 188 8.18 -5.23 14.25
N VAL A 189 7.10 -5.03 13.49
CA VAL A 189 6.16 -6.10 13.15
C VAL A 189 6.87 -7.24 12.40
N ARG A 190 6.49 -8.47 12.73
CA ARG A 190 7.10 -9.71 12.19
C ARG A 190 6.09 -10.51 11.36
N PRO A 191 6.56 -11.49 10.55
CA PRO A 191 7.97 -11.88 10.29
C PRO A 191 8.70 -10.85 9.41
N TYR A 192 10.02 -10.70 9.61
CA TYR A 192 10.85 -9.85 8.74
C TYR A 192 11.11 -10.56 7.41
N THR A 193 11.13 -9.82 6.31
CA THR A 193 11.19 -10.39 4.96
C THR A 193 12.46 -11.21 4.71
N GLU A 194 13.65 -10.69 5.05
CA GLU A 194 14.91 -11.43 4.80
C GLU A 194 15.00 -12.74 5.58
N PRO A 195 14.81 -12.79 6.93
CA PRO A 195 14.80 -14.04 7.66
C PRO A 195 13.71 -15.00 7.21
N HIS A 196 12.55 -14.48 6.79
CA HIS A 196 11.47 -15.32 6.29
C HIS A 196 11.80 -16.00 4.95
N LEU A 197 12.49 -15.27 4.06
CA LEU A 197 13.01 -15.85 2.81
C LEU A 197 14.06 -16.94 3.07
N GLU A 198 14.93 -16.76 4.09
CA GLU A 198 15.88 -17.77 4.54
C GLU A 198 15.16 -19.04 5.01
N GLU A 199 14.15 -18.90 5.91
CA GLU A 199 13.30 -20.01 6.35
C GLU A 199 12.61 -20.75 5.18
N LEU A 200 12.14 -20.02 4.16
CA LEU A 200 11.54 -20.62 2.98
C LEU A 200 12.56 -21.42 2.18
N ALA A 201 13.78 -20.89 1.98
CA ALA A 201 14.86 -21.60 1.29
C ALA A 201 15.27 -22.87 2.03
N GLU A 202 15.39 -22.83 3.36
CA GLU A 202 15.66 -23.98 4.22
C GLU A 202 14.59 -25.09 4.12
N LYS A 203 13.32 -24.69 3.92
CA LYS A 203 12.20 -25.61 3.67
C LYS A 203 12.19 -26.17 2.23
N GLY A 204 13.19 -25.85 1.42
CA GLY A 204 13.32 -26.34 0.05
C GLY A 204 12.56 -25.55 -1.00
N ILE A 205 11.98 -24.40 -0.65
CA ILE A 205 11.35 -23.47 -1.61
C ILE A 205 12.44 -22.88 -2.52
N LYS A 206 12.28 -23.02 -3.82
CA LYS A 206 13.25 -22.58 -4.83
C LYS A 206 12.83 -21.33 -5.59
N ARG A 207 11.53 -21.17 -5.81
CA ARG A 207 10.99 -20.05 -6.60
C ARG A 207 9.91 -19.31 -5.82
N VAL A 208 10.15 -18.04 -5.54
CA VAL A 208 9.22 -17.16 -4.81
C VAL A 208 8.78 -16.01 -5.70
N VAL A 209 7.47 -15.79 -5.79
CA VAL A 209 6.90 -14.56 -6.36
C VAL A 209 6.54 -13.64 -5.24
N VAL A 210 7.01 -12.38 -5.28
CA VAL A 210 6.80 -11.39 -4.22
C VAL A 210 5.91 -10.27 -4.72
N PHE A 211 4.85 -10.00 -3.99
CA PHE A 211 4.00 -8.81 -4.12
C PHE A 211 4.32 -7.82 -3.00
N CYS A 212 4.27 -6.53 -3.29
CA CYS A 212 4.46 -5.45 -2.31
C CYS A 212 3.20 -4.56 -2.21
N PRO A 213 2.06 -5.03 -1.64
CA PRO A 213 0.77 -4.36 -1.80
C PRO A 213 0.61 -3.05 -1.03
N SER A 214 1.55 -2.66 -0.17
CA SER A 214 1.58 -1.33 0.43
C SER A 214 2.14 -0.25 -0.50
N PHE A 215 2.83 -0.67 -1.57
CA PHE A 215 3.48 0.23 -2.54
C PHE A 215 2.70 0.22 -3.85
N VAL A 216 1.81 1.19 -4.03
CA VAL A 216 1.02 1.31 -5.27
C VAL A 216 1.84 1.83 -6.46
N SER A 217 3.02 2.39 -6.20
CA SER A 217 4.01 2.79 -7.21
C SER A 217 5.38 2.24 -6.84
N ASP A 218 6.13 1.77 -7.82
CA ASP A 218 7.48 1.28 -7.61
C ASP A 218 8.42 2.36 -7.06
N CYS A 219 9.24 1.96 -6.10
CA CYS A 219 10.17 2.79 -5.36
C CYS A 219 11.43 1.99 -5.00
N LEU A 220 12.33 2.54 -4.20
CA LEU A 220 13.56 1.85 -3.78
C LEU A 220 13.23 0.60 -2.97
N GLU A 221 12.21 0.67 -2.13
CA GLU A 221 11.76 -0.43 -1.28
C GLU A 221 11.20 -1.62 -2.08
N THR A 222 10.72 -1.41 -3.31
CA THR A 222 10.30 -2.51 -4.19
C THR A 222 11.43 -2.94 -5.11
N LEU A 223 12.01 -2.01 -5.88
CA LEU A 223 12.93 -2.35 -6.95
C LEU A 223 14.31 -2.77 -6.43
N GLU A 224 14.85 -2.06 -5.44
CA GLU A 224 16.18 -2.33 -4.89
C GLU A 224 16.09 -3.33 -3.73
N GLU A 225 15.32 -3.03 -2.68
CA GLU A 225 15.28 -3.85 -1.48
C GLU A 225 14.75 -5.26 -1.80
N ILE A 226 13.61 -5.38 -2.47
CA ILE A 226 13.04 -6.70 -2.81
C ILE A 226 13.60 -7.25 -4.12
N GLY A 227 13.59 -6.43 -5.18
CA GLY A 227 13.96 -6.89 -6.52
C GLY A 227 15.44 -7.27 -6.68
N LEU A 228 16.34 -6.62 -5.92
CA LEU A 228 17.77 -6.86 -6.00
C LEU A 228 18.32 -7.51 -4.72
N GLN A 229 18.22 -6.84 -3.56
CA GLN A 229 18.87 -7.26 -2.32
C GLN A 229 18.25 -8.55 -1.77
N ALA A 230 16.92 -8.60 -1.60
CA ALA A 230 16.23 -9.80 -1.13
C ALA A 230 16.34 -10.97 -2.12
N ALA A 231 16.35 -10.69 -3.44
CA ALA A 231 16.57 -11.72 -4.45
C ALA A 231 17.98 -12.31 -4.39
N GLU A 232 19.00 -11.49 -4.14
CA GLU A 232 20.37 -11.96 -3.93
C GLU A 232 20.50 -12.74 -2.63
N HIS A 233 19.92 -12.25 -1.54
CA HIS A 233 19.87 -12.92 -0.24
C HIS A 233 19.23 -14.32 -0.35
N PHE A 234 18.04 -14.40 -0.95
CA PHE A 234 17.32 -15.67 -1.16
C PHE A 234 18.18 -16.70 -1.92
N ARG A 235 18.90 -16.27 -2.96
CA ARG A 235 19.84 -17.16 -3.69
C ARG A 235 20.99 -17.63 -2.82
N LYS A 236 21.57 -16.79 -1.99
CA LYS A 236 22.65 -17.15 -1.05
C LYS A 236 22.19 -18.18 -0.03
N CYS A 237 20.92 -18.15 0.37
CA CYS A 237 20.31 -19.09 1.30
C CYS A 237 19.83 -20.40 0.64
N GLY A 238 20.08 -20.60 -0.66
CA GLY A 238 19.78 -21.85 -1.36
C GLY A 238 18.47 -21.82 -2.19
N GLY A 239 17.81 -20.68 -2.28
CA GLY A 239 16.76 -20.43 -3.27
C GLY A 239 17.33 -20.29 -4.68
N GLU A 240 16.49 -20.36 -5.69
CA GLU A 240 16.90 -20.23 -7.10
C GLU A 240 16.47 -18.89 -7.69
N LYS A 241 15.21 -18.52 -7.52
CA LYS A 241 14.65 -17.33 -8.15
C LYS A 241 13.61 -16.64 -7.26
N LEU A 242 13.81 -15.35 -7.03
CA LEU A 242 12.80 -14.45 -6.51
C LEU A 242 12.35 -13.53 -7.65
N ILE A 243 11.03 -13.44 -7.85
CA ILE A 243 10.41 -12.63 -8.89
C ILE A 243 9.57 -11.57 -8.20
N LEU A 244 9.93 -10.30 -8.36
CA LEU A 244 9.13 -9.17 -7.90
C LEU A 244 8.00 -8.90 -8.90
N VAL A 245 6.76 -8.88 -8.43
CA VAL A 245 5.63 -8.34 -9.17
C VAL A 245 5.73 -6.81 -9.16
N PRO A 246 5.69 -6.13 -10.31
CA PRO A 246 5.69 -4.67 -10.34
C PRO A 246 4.55 -4.08 -9.52
N SER A 247 4.75 -2.91 -8.94
CA SER A 247 3.66 -2.15 -8.35
C SER A 247 2.60 -1.78 -9.40
N LEU A 248 1.45 -1.32 -8.94
CA LEU A 248 0.32 -0.98 -9.83
C LEU A 248 0.66 0.17 -10.80
N ASN A 249 1.51 1.10 -10.39
CA ASN A 249 2.02 2.22 -11.21
C ASN A 249 0.90 2.95 -12.00
N ASP A 250 1.01 2.97 -13.31
CA ASP A 250 0.01 3.49 -14.26
C ASP A 250 -0.72 2.37 -15.02
N HIS A 251 -0.84 1.17 -14.43
CA HIS A 251 -1.51 0.04 -15.05
C HIS A 251 -3.01 0.38 -15.32
N PRO A 252 -3.56 0.05 -16.51
CA PRO A 252 -4.94 0.41 -16.87
C PRO A 252 -6.00 -0.03 -15.86
N GLU A 253 -5.86 -1.24 -15.30
CA GLU A 253 -6.80 -1.73 -14.29
C GLU A 253 -6.74 -0.95 -12.98
N TRP A 254 -5.55 -0.46 -12.61
CA TRP A 254 -5.40 0.42 -11.45
C TRP A 254 -6.02 1.78 -11.68
N ILE A 255 -5.83 2.37 -12.87
CA ILE A 255 -6.47 3.63 -13.26
C ILE A 255 -7.98 3.51 -13.17
N LYS A 256 -8.58 2.42 -13.70
CA LYS A 256 -10.02 2.15 -13.58
C LYS A 256 -10.47 2.04 -12.10
N SER A 257 -9.68 1.36 -11.28
CA SER A 257 -9.96 1.20 -9.86
C SER A 257 -9.98 2.55 -9.15
N LEU A 258 -8.95 3.38 -9.34
CA LEU A 258 -8.87 4.72 -8.77
C LEU A 258 -10.02 5.61 -9.25
N THR A 259 -10.31 5.60 -10.54
CA THR A 259 -11.41 6.37 -11.12
C THR A 259 -12.74 6.00 -10.45
N SER A 260 -12.99 4.69 -10.24
CA SER A 260 -14.18 4.23 -9.55
C SER A 260 -14.21 4.63 -8.07
N ILE A 261 -13.07 4.50 -7.35
CA ILE A 261 -12.95 4.93 -5.95
C ILE A 261 -13.27 6.42 -5.83
N ILE A 262 -12.71 7.26 -6.72
CA ILE A 262 -12.95 8.71 -6.72
C ILE A 262 -14.40 9.03 -7.07
N ARG A 263 -15.00 8.38 -8.07
CA ARG A 263 -16.40 8.62 -8.46
C ARG A 263 -17.39 8.27 -7.34
N LYS A 264 -17.12 7.26 -6.53
CA LYS A 264 -17.92 6.96 -5.33
C LYS A 264 -17.94 8.14 -4.34
N GLN A 265 -16.92 8.99 -4.35
CA GLN A 265 -16.84 10.17 -3.50
C GLN A 265 -17.54 11.39 -4.11
N LEU A 266 -17.87 11.36 -5.38
CA LEU A 266 -18.56 12.45 -6.08
C LEU A 266 -20.09 12.39 -5.90
N SER A 267 -20.61 11.21 -5.62
CA SER A 267 -22.03 11.05 -5.35
C SER A 267 -22.43 11.81 -4.08
N PRO A 268 -23.60 12.47 -4.06
CA PRO A 268 -24.05 13.29 -2.94
C PRO A 268 -24.25 12.47 -1.66
#